data_5ace9f91279c261b85270d17b1505417
#
_entry.id   5ace9f91279c261b85270d17b1505417
#
_cell.length_a   1.000
_cell.length_b   1.000
_cell.length_c   1.000
_cell.angle_alpha   90.00
_cell.angle_beta   90.00
_cell.angle_gamma   90.00
#
_symmetry.space_group_name_H-M   'P 1'
#
loop_
_entity.id
_entity.type
_entity.pdbx_description
1 polymer ?
#
loop_
_entity_poly.entity_id
_entity_poly.type
_entity_poly.pdbx_seq_one_letter_code
_entity_poly.pdbx_strand_id
1 'polypeptide(L)'
;IVSSQYQEKDHQCNTYMKLLDEDNDYIWNLDCDEIFKSRDIETIMEVLEEFKITSVGFRSRSFYGGFDNVLGGFEEGAEFMRIRKVYPGSYWATHRPPTIAHTIPIHERLPERHLDHNTLDEKLGVRMYHYSYVFPQQVKQKVSYYKAAVSKQNCIDDYFENVYLPWVTGSQSTRSRIEEEYDGVHEFKPSVRGSCRTKPFEEEHPEIILQNMDKLKKKFEDQLNEFRTH
;
A
#
# COMPACT_ATOMS: atom_id res chain seq x y z
N ILE A 1 -5.48 21.44 -4.12
CA ILE A 1 -4.36 20.72 -3.46
C ILE A 1 -4.05 21.51 -2.20
N VAL A 2 -4.34 20.91 -1.04
CA VAL A 2 -4.00 21.50 0.26
C VAL A 2 -2.58 21.06 0.60
N SER A 3 -1.60 21.95 0.47
CA SER A 3 -0.25 21.71 0.96
C SER A 3 -0.13 22.30 2.36
N SER A 4 -0.04 21.49 3.38
CA SER A 4 0.28 21.91 4.73
C SER A 4 1.26 20.90 5.33
N GLN A 5 2.18 21.35 6.15
CA GLN A 5 3.01 20.45 6.94
C GLN A 5 2.15 19.91 8.09
N TYR A 6 1.77 18.64 7.98
CA TYR A 6 1.07 17.95 9.05
C TYR A 6 2.08 17.28 9.98
N GLN A 7 1.91 17.49 11.28
CA GLN A 7 2.73 16.80 12.28
C GLN A 7 2.34 15.33 12.42
N GLU A 8 1.06 15.03 12.15
CA GLU A 8 0.50 13.68 12.26
C GLU A 8 -0.42 13.35 11.08
N LYS A 9 -0.38 12.08 10.63
CA LYS A 9 -1.18 11.60 9.50
C LYS A 9 -2.69 11.69 9.80
N ASP A 10 -3.11 11.57 11.05
CA ASP A 10 -4.50 11.70 11.48
C ASP A 10 -5.06 13.11 11.20
N HIS A 11 -4.27 14.16 11.42
CA HIS A 11 -4.66 15.53 11.08
C HIS A 11 -4.82 15.73 9.57
N GLN A 12 -3.94 15.11 8.78
CA GLN A 12 -4.05 15.13 7.33
C GLN A 12 -5.35 14.47 6.86
N CYS A 13 -5.65 13.27 7.37
CA CYS A 13 -6.87 12.55 7.04
C CYS A 13 -8.13 13.34 7.43
N ASN A 14 -8.15 13.97 8.60
CA ASN A 14 -9.27 14.79 9.04
C ASN A 14 -9.44 16.08 8.22
N THR A 15 -8.41 16.57 7.56
CA THR A 15 -8.57 17.65 6.59
C THR A 15 -9.36 17.21 5.37
N TYR A 16 -9.13 16.00 4.87
CA TYR A 16 -9.94 15.44 3.78
C TYR A 16 -11.40 15.23 4.21
N MET A 17 -11.62 14.71 5.42
CA MET A 17 -12.99 14.52 5.95
C MET A 17 -13.79 15.82 6.01
N LYS A 18 -13.15 16.94 6.32
CA LYS A 18 -13.80 18.27 6.34
C LYS A 18 -14.12 18.83 4.96
N LEU A 19 -13.50 18.29 3.91
CA LEU A 19 -13.73 18.70 2.52
C LEU A 19 -14.75 17.80 1.80
N LEU A 20 -15.24 16.75 2.46
CA LEU A 20 -16.29 15.90 1.91
C LEU A 20 -17.61 16.68 1.90
N ASP A 21 -18.29 16.64 0.77
CA ASP A 21 -19.66 17.11 0.65
C ASP A 21 -20.60 16.18 1.44
N GLU A 22 -21.74 16.71 1.89
CA GLU A 22 -22.73 15.94 2.67
C GLU A 22 -23.32 14.76 1.88
N ASP A 23 -23.27 14.83 0.55
CA ASP A 23 -23.77 13.82 -0.37
C ASP A 23 -22.78 12.65 -0.61
N ASN A 24 -21.55 12.74 -0.06
CA ASN A 24 -20.58 11.65 -0.22
C ASN A 24 -20.94 10.48 0.69
N ASP A 25 -21.08 9.31 0.08
CA ASP A 25 -21.40 8.07 0.78
C ASP A 25 -20.17 7.30 1.26
N TYR A 26 -19.04 7.43 0.57
CA TYR A 26 -17.83 6.67 0.84
C TYR A 26 -16.59 7.54 0.74
N ILE A 27 -15.58 7.15 1.54
CA ILE A 27 -14.21 7.60 1.35
C ILE A 27 -13.37 6.43 0.86
N TRP A 28 -12.62 6.66 -0.23
CA TRP A 28 -11.58 5.77 -0.71
C TRP A 28 -10.21 6.38 -0.43
N ASN A 29 -9.55 5.90 0.62
CA ASN A 29 -8.26 6.42 1.04
C ASN A 29 -7.14 5.70 0.29
N LEU A 30 -6.44 6.40 -0.59
CA LEU A 30 -5.35 5.87 -1.40
C LEU A 30 -4.03 6.55 -1.07
N ASP A 31 -2.96 5.76 -0.96
CA ASP A 31 -1.61 6.29 -1.02
C ASP A 31 -1.22 6.51 -2.49
N CYS A 32 -0.32 7.47 -2.77
CA CYS A 32 -0.01 7.90 -4.15
C CYS A 32 0.72 6.83 -5.00
N ASP A 33 1.13 5.74 -4.40
CA ASP A 33 1.77 4.59 -5.02
C ASP A 33 0.86 3.34 -5.09
N GLU A 34 -0.43 3.52 -4.81
CA GLU A 34 -1.47 2.49 -4.92
C GLU A 34 -2.33 2.74 -6.17
N ILE A 35 -2.42 1.76 -7.03
CA ILE A 35 -3.09 1.84 -8.34
C ILE A 35 -4.09 0.70 -8.47
N PHE A 36 -5.20 0.96 -9.14
CA PHE A 36 -6.21 -0.03 -9.51
C PHE A 36 -6.40 -0.06 -11.02
N LYS A 37 -6.82 -1.19 -11.58
CA LYS A 37 -7.29 -1.27 -12.97
C LYS A 37 -8.62 -0.56 -13.09
N SER A 38 -8.89 0.05 -14.25
CA SER A 38 -10.14 0.79 -14.48
C SER A 38 -11.37 -0.09 -14.26
N ARG A 39 -11.36 -1.32 -14.76
CA ARG A 39 -12.44 -2.29 -14.57
C ARG A 39 -12.66 -2.67 -13.10
N ASP A 40 -11.58 -2.70 -12.30
CA ASP A 40 -11.66 -3.06 -10.89
C ASP A 40 -12.39 -1.96 -10.10
N ILE A 41 -12.16 -0.69 -10.48
CA ILE A 41 -12.88 0.46 -9.90
C ILE A 41 -14.37 0.37 -10.20
N GLU A 42 -14.73 0.07 -11.45
CA GLU A 42 -16.14 -0.10 -11.87
C GLU A 42 -16.80 -1.23 -11.06
N THR A 43 -16.16 -2.40 -10.99
CA THR A 43 -16.67 -3.54 -10.21
C THR A 43 -16.86 -3.19 -8.74
N ILE A 44 -15.94 -2.46 -8.12
CA ILE A 44 -16.06 -2.03 -6.73
C ILE A 44 -17.27 -1.11 -6.54
N MET A 45 -17.45 -0.13 -7.43
CA MET A 45 -18.56 0.82 -7.35
C MET A 45 -19.92 0.10 -7.44
N GLU A 46 -20.06 -0.84 -8.39
CA GLU A 46 -21.26 -1.67 -8.54
C GLU A 46 -21.55 -2.48 -7.25
N VAL A 47 -20.55 -3.16 -6.70
CA VAL A 47 -20.69 -3.97 -5.49
C VAL A 47 -21.06 -3.13 -4.26
N LEU A 48 -20.47 -1.95 -4.11
CA LEU A 48 -20.79 -1.01 -3.03
C LEU A 48 -22.26 -0.62 -3.05
N GLU A 49 -22.78 -0.31 -4.24
CA GLU A 49 -24.16 0.12 -4.42
C GLU A 49 -25.17 -1.04 -4.23
N GLU A 50 -24.93 -2.17 -4.91
CA GLU A 50 -25.84 -3.31 -4.92
C GLU A 50 -25.99 -3.97 -3.54
N PHE A 51 -24.86 -4.22 -2.85
CA PHE A 51 -24.84 -4.99 -1.60
C PHE A 51 -24.79 -4.14 -0.34
N LYS A 52 -24.85 -2.79 -0.46
CA LYS A 52 -24.77 -1.87 0.69
C LYS A 52 -23.55 -2.17 1.59
N ILE A 53 -22.41 -2.42 0.97
CA ILE A 53 -21.14 -2.67 1.66
C ILE A 53 -20.73 -1.41 2.41
N THR A 54 -20.22 -1.56 3.63
CA THR A 54 -19.82 -0.41 4.46
C THR A 54 -18.30 -0.26 4.57
N SER A 55 -17.54 -1.29 4.23
CA SER A 55 -16.08 -1.24 4.20
C SER A 55 -15.50 -2.27 3.25
N VAL A 56 -14.35 -1.93 2.64
CA VAL A 56 -13.65 -2.83 1.70
C VAL A 56 -12.18 -2.89 2.05
N GLY A 57 -11.68 -4.12 2.17
CA GLY A 57 -10.27 -4.44 2.28
C GLY A 57 -9.74 -5.10 1.00
N PHE A 58 -8.52 -4.76 0.61
CA PHE A 58 -7.89 -5.26 -0.61
C PHE A 58 -6.69 -6.12 -0.31
N ARG A 59 -6.48 -7.15 -1.13
CA ARG A 59 -5.19 -7.83 -1.26
C ARG A 59 -4.26 -6.98 -2.13
N SER A 60 -3.00 -6.87 -1.72
CA SER A 60 -2.01 -6.09 -2.46
C SER A 60 -1.09 -6.97 -3.31
N ARG A 61 -0.74 -6.46 -4.49
CA ARG A 61 0.45 -6.84 -5.23
C ARG A 61 1.52 -5.79 -4.94
N SER A 62 2.27 -5.98 -3.85
CA SER A 62 3.30 -5.05 -3.40
C SER A 62 4.59 -5.27 -4.19
N PHE A 63 4.90 -4.38 -5.14
CA PHE A 63 6.07 -4.49 -6.01
C PHE A 63 7.37 -4.21 -5.26
N TYR A 64 8.42 -4.96 -5.61
CA TYR A 64 9.72 -4.88 -4.98
C TYR A 64 10.88 -4.85 -6.00
N GLY A 65 11.77 -3.86 -5.86
CA GLY A 65 13.01 -3.76 -6.63
C GLY A 65 12.81 -3.61 -8.13
N GLY A 66 11.65 -3.11 -8.54
CA GLY A 66 11.26 -2.93 -9.93
C GLY A 66 9.80 -3.31 -10.17
N PHE A 67 9.48 -3.67 -11.42
CA PHE A 67 8.10 -3.94 -11.86
C PHE A 67 7.81 -5.43 -12.03
N ASP A 68 8.84 -6.29 -11.95
CA ASP A 68 8.75 -7.70 -12.33
C ASP A 68 8.67 -8.65 -11.12
N ASN A 69 8.73 -8.12 -9.89
CA ASN A 69 8.66 -8.92 -8.67
C ASN A 69 7.70 -8.30 -7.65
N VAL A 70 7.02 -9.15 -6.90
CA VAL A 70 6.12 -8.77 -5.81
C VAL A 70 6.50 -9.48 -4.51
N LEU A 71 6.14 -8.88 -3.40
CA LEU A 71 6.28 -9.49 -2.08
C LEU A 71 5.24 -10.59 -1.89
N GLY A 72 5.69 -11.74 -1.42
CA GLY A 72 4.86 -12.85 -0.98
C GLY A 72 4.75 -12.92 0.55
N GLY A 73 4.30 -14.06 1.05
CA GLY A 73 4.21 -14.32 2.48
C GLY A 73 3.23 -13.40 3.20
N PHE A 74 3.68 -12.80 4.31
CA PHE A 74 2.82 -11.93 5.12
C PHE A 74 2.21 -10.78 4.33
N GLU A 75 3.00 -10.12 3.48
CA GLU A 75 2.53 -8.95 2.73
C GLU A 75 1.42 -9.32 1.72
N GLU A 76 1.54 -10.48 1.08
CA GLU A 76 0.52 -10.99 0.17
C GLU A 76 -0.79 -11.34 0.89
N GLY A 77 -0.70 -11.86 2.11
CA GLY A 77 -1.85 -12.23 2.92
C GLY A 77 -2.49 -11.06 3.67
N ALA A 78 -1.85 -9.89 3.69
CA ALA A 78 -2.34 -8.74 4.44
C ALA A 78 -3.58 -8.11 3.79
N GLU A 79 -4.50 -7.65 4.64
CA GLU A 79 -5.65 -6.88 4.21
C GLU A 79 -5.39 -5.37 4.34
N PHE A 80 -5.58 -4.66 3.24
CA PHE A 80 -5.44 -3.21 3.17
C PHE A 80 -6.82 -2.55 3.12
N MET A 81 -7.29 -2.05 4.26
CA MET A 81 -8.55 -1.34 4.36
C MET A 81 -8.47 0.01 3.66
N ARG A 82 -9.24 0.22 2.57
CA ARG A 82 -9.16 1.43 1.75
C ARG A 82 -10.48 2.15 1.55
N ILE A 83 -11.61 1.44 1.55
CA ILE A 83 -12.92 2.06 1.37
C ILE A 83 -13.71 1.94 2.66
N ARG A 84 -14.39 3.03 3.04
CA ARG A 84 -15.31 3.05 4.16
C ARG A 84 -16.50 3.95 3.87
N LYS A 85 -17.68 3.50 4.29
CA LYS A 85 -18.86 4.34 4.31
C LYS A 85 -18.65 5.48 5.32
N VAL A 86 -19.07 6.65 4.91
CA VAL A 86 -19.08 7.85 5.76
C VAL A 86 -20.51 8.35 5.96
N TYR A 87 -20.70 9.12 7.00
CA TYR A 87 -21.95 9.77 7.36
C TYR A 87 -21.65 11.22 7.76
N PRO A 88 -22.62 12.12 7.74
CA PRO A 88 -22.43 13.48 8.24
C PRO A 88 -21.75 13.48 9.62
N GLY A 89 -20.71 14.29 9.77
CA GLY A 89 -19.92 14.38 11.00
C GLY A 89 -18.96 13.21 11.27
N SER A 90 -18.76 12.29 10.32
CA SER A 90 -17.72 11.27 10.43
C SER A 90 -16.32 11.91 10.50
N TYR A 91 -15.43 11.31 11.27
CA TYR A 91 -14.06 11.79 11.39
C TYR A 91 -13.07 10.61 11.50
N TRP A 92 -11.83 10.87 11.14
CA TRP A 92 -10.74 9.91 11.23
C TRP A 92 -10.21 9.85 12.65
N ALA A 93 -10.51 8.76 13.37
CA ALA A 93 -10.09 8.58 14.76
C ALA A 93 -8.63 8.20 14.90
N THR A 94 -8.15 7.28 14.02
CA THR A 94 -6.75 6.88 13.91
C THR A 94 -6.46 6.29 12.52
N HIS A 95 -5.24 6.49 12.03
CA HIS A 95 -4.81 5.88 10.77
C HIS A 95 -4.16 4.49 10.96
N ARG A 96 -3.83 4.11 12.20
CA ARG A 96 -3.25 2.78 12.53
C ARG A 96 -3.82 2.20 13.82
N PRO A 97 -4.75 1.23 13.72
CA PRO A 97 -5.43 0.76 12.50
C PRO A 97 -6.34 1.85 11.90
N PRO A 98 -6.56 1.84 10.56
CA PRO A 98 -7.42 2.82 9.92
C PRO A 98 -8.85 2.76 10.49
N THR A 99 -9.27 3.78 11.23
CA THR A 99 -10.55 3.80 11.94
C THR A 99 -11.26 5.12 11.73
N ILE A 100 -12.49 5.05 11.19
CA ILE A 100 -13.39 6.19 11.09
C ILE A 100 -14.43 6.09 12.21
N ALA A 101 -14.58 7.14 12.99
CA ALA A 101 -15.63 7.28 13.95
C ALA A 101 -16.79 8.10 13.37
N HIS A 102 -18.00 7.81 13.83
CA HIS A 102 -19.22 8.43 13.35
C HIS A 102 -19.96 9.10 14.50
N THR A 103 -20.48 10.30 14.25
CA THR A 103 -21.26 11.05 15.26
C THR A 103 -22.73 10.66 15.30
N ILE A 104 -23.27 10.14 14.18
CA ILE A 104 -24.66 9.70 14.14
C ILE A 104 -24.87 8.42 14.97
N PRO A 105 -26.04 8.24 15.59
CA PRO A 105 -26.37 7.05 16.38
C PRO A 105 -26.26 5.75 15.58
N ILE A 106 -25.89 4.66 16.25
CA ILE A 106 -25.66 3.36 15.57
C ILE A 106 -26.91 2.83 14.85
N HIS A 107 -28.11 3.11 15.38
CA HIS A 107 -29.37 2.67 14.78
C HIS A 107 -29.78 3.44 13.52
N GLU A 108 -29.08 4.55 13.22
CA GLU A 108 -29.24 5.34 11.99
C GLU A 108 -28.22 4.95 10.91
N ARG A 109 -27.27 4.06 11.24
CA ARG A 109 -26.25 3.60 10.31
C ARG A 109 -26.70 2.30 9.63
N LEU A 110 -26.18 2.06 8.43
CA LEU A 110 -26.30 0.73 7.83
C LEU A 110 -25.60 -0.31 8.73
N PRO A 111 -26.13 -1.53 8.79
CA PRO A 111 -25.41 -2.66 9.39
C PRO A 111 -24.02 -2.80 8.77
N GLU A 112 -23.02 -3.08 9.59
CA GLU A 112 -21.67 -3.30 9.07
C GLU A 112 -21.65 -4.50 8.13
N ARG A 113 -21.18 -4.26 6.91
CA ARG A 113 -20.95 -5.25 5.85
C ARG A 113 -19.57 -5.02 5.28
N HIS A 114 -18.66 -5.85 5.70
CA HIS A 114 -17.29 -5.82 5.23
C HIS A 114 -17.11 -6.74 4.03
N LEU A 115 -16.56 -6.20 2.95
CA LEU A 115 -16.10 -6.98 1.81
C LEU A 115 -14.59 -7.21 1.97
N ASP A 116 -14.25 -8.44 2.34
CA ASP A 116 -12.87 -8.82 2.64
C ASP A 116 -12.03 -9.06 1.37
N HIS A 117 -10.73 -8.92 1.53
CA HIS A 117 -9.75 -9.02 0.47
C HIS A 117 -9.72 -10.39 -0.24
N ASN A 118 -10.06 -11.50 0.46
CA ASN A 118 -10.10 -12.82 -0.17
C ASN A 118 -11.29 -12.92 -1.12
N THR A 119 -12.46 -12.46 -0.68
CA THR A 119 -13.66 -12.43 -1.53
C THR A 119 -13.46 -11.58 -2.77
N LEU A 120 -12.83 -10.40 -2.62
CA LEU A 120 -12.49 -9.52 -3.75
C LEU A 120 -11.52 -10.20 -4.73
N ASP A 121 -10.42 -10.73 -4.22
CA ASP A 121 -9.38 -11.34 -5.05
C ASP A 121 -9.87 -12.63 -5.73
N GLU A 122 -10.45 -13.55 -4.97
CA GLU A 122 -10.79 -14.89 -5.46
C GLU A 122 -12.05 -14.93 -6.32
N LYS A 123 -13.07 -14.11 -6.01
CA LYS A 123 -14.36 -14.14 -6.72
C LYS A 123 -14.49 -13.07 -7.80
N LEU A 124 -13.89 -11.91 -7.58
CA LEU A 124 -14.03 -10.76 -8.48
C LEU A 124 -12.72 -10.43 -9.23
N GLY A 125 -11.60 -10.99 -8.81
CA GLY A 125 -10.30 -10.74 -9.42
C GLY A 125 -9.77 -9.32 -9.18
N VAL A 126 -10.34 -8.60 -8.19
CA VAL A 126 -10.02 -7.21 -7.89
C VAL A 126 -8.86 -7.14 -6.90
N ARG A 127 -7.83 -6.36 -7.24
CA ARG A 127 -6.59 -6.24 -6.45
C ARG A 127 -6.08 -4.81 -6.45
N MET A 128 -5.33 -4.50 -5.41
CA MET A 128 -4.56 -3.26 -5.31
C MET A 128 -3.13 -3.50 -5.79
N TYR A 129 -2.62 -2.65 -6.66
CA TYR A 129 -1.25 -2.69 -7.17
C TYR A 129 -0.44 -1.61 -6.47
N HIS A 130 0.49 -2.03 -5.59
CA HIS A 130 1.19 -1.14 -4.67
C HIS A 130 2.69 -1.08 -5.02
N TYR A 131 3.15 0.09 -5.49
CA TYR A 131 4.51 0.30 -6.00
C TYR A 131 5.45 0.88 -4.93
N SER A 132 5.29 0.44 -3.69
CA SER A 132 5.92 1.01 -2.49
C SER A 132 7.43 0.78 -2.40
N TYR A 133 7.95 -0.30 -3.00
CA TYR A 133 9.37 -0.65 -2.96
C TYR A 133 10.01 -0.69 -4.36
N VAL A 134 9.48 0.09 -5.28
CA VAL A 134 10.00 0.13 -6.65
C VAL A 134 11.19 1.11 -6.75
N PHE A 135 10.98 2.37 -6.46
CA PHE A 135 11.97 3.40 -6.73
C PHE A 135 12.97 3.57 -5.58
N PRO A 136 14.31 3.52 -5.86
CA PRO A 136 15.34 3.60 -4.82
C PRO A 136 15.20 4.82 -3.89
N GLN A 137 14.92 6.00 -4.43
CA GLN A 137 14.73 7.22 -3.61
C GLN A 137 13.50 7.11 -2.71
N GLN A 138 12.38 6.56 -3.22
CA GLN A 138 11.17 6.31 -2.44
C GLN A 138 11.45 5.36 -1.27
N VAL A 139 12.13 4.24 -1.53
CA VAL A 139 12.49 3.26 -0.50
C VAL A 139 13.38 3.87 0.57
N LYS A 140 14.40 4.63 0.16
CA LYS A 140 15.31 5.31 1.11
C LYS A 140 14.56 6.31 2.01
N GLN A 141 13.65 7.08 1.44
CA GLN A 141 12.81 8.03 2.19
C GLN A 141 11.84 7.30 3.13
N LYS A 142 11.19 6.23 2.66
CA LYS A 142 10.28 5.40 3.45
C LYS A 142 10.97 4.82 4.69
N VAL A 143 12.13 4.22 4.51
CA VAL A 143 12.91 3.64 5.61
C VAL A 143 13.35 4.70 6.63
N SER A 144 13.77 5.85 6.16
CA SER A 144 14.13 6.99 7.03
C SER A 144 12.93 7.47 7.86
N TYR A 145 11.75 7.54 7.25
CA TYR A 145 10.51 7.88 7.96
C TYR A 145 10.17 6.84 9.02
N TYR A 146 10.20 5.54 8.70
CA TYR A 146 9.87 4.48 9.66
C TYR A 146 10.88 4.37 10.80
N LYS A 147 12.17 4.60 10.56
CA LYS A 147 13.18 4.68 11.64
C LYS A 147 12.86 5.79 12.64
N ALA A 148 12.22 6.86 12.21
CA ALA A 148 11.83 7.98 13.08
C ALA A 148 10.48 7.76 13.77
N ALA A 149 9.51 7.13 13.08
CA ALA A 149 8.12 7.03 13.52
C ALA A 149 7.79 5.71 14.25
N VAL A 150 8.54 4.62 13.99
CA VAL A 150 8.34 3.30 14.58
C VAL A 150 9.57 2.94 15.39
N SER A 151 9.40 2.13 16.42
CA SER A 151 10.54 1.66 17.23
C SER A 151 11.65 1.06 16.35
N LYS A 152 12.88 1.60 16.45
CA LYS A 152 14.07 1.11 15.73
C LYS A 152 14.30 -0.39 15.89
N GLN A 153 13.83 -0.98 16.99
CA GLN A 153 14.00 -2.41 17.30
C GLN A 153 13.25 -3.32 16.32
N ASN A 154 12.23 -2.81 15.65
CA ASN A 154 11.36 -3.56 14.73
C ASN A 154 11.84 -3.55 13.28
N CYS A 155 12.75 -2.65 12.92
CA CYS A 155 13.28 -2.51 11.58
C CYS A 155 14.64 -3.20 11.44
N ILE A 156 14.97 -3.60 10.21
CA ILE A 156 16.33 -4.06 9.85
C ILE A 156 17.24 -2.83 9.82
N ASP A 157 18.39 -2.94 10.48
CA ASP A 157 19.39 -1.88 10.51
C ASP A 157 19.99 -1.67 9.12
N ASP A 158 20.11 -0.38 8.73
CA ASP A 158 20.61 0.04 7.41
C ASP A 158 20.03 -0.77 6.24
N TYR A 159 18.70 -0.98 6.33
CA TYR A 159 17.92 -1.78 5.39
C TYR A 159 18.16 -1.41 3.93
N PHE A 160 18.22 -0.12 3.60
CA PHE A 160 18.43 0.31 2.22
C PHE A 160 19.78 -0.17 1.68
N GLU A 161 20.84 -0.05 2.48
CA GLU A 161 22.21 -0.40 2.13
C GLU A 161 22.48 -1.91 2.23
N ASN A 162 21.86 -2.59 3.19
CA ASN A 162 22.13 -4.02 3.47
C ASN A 162 21.18 -4.97 2.74
N VAL A 163 19.96 -4.55 2.45
CA VAL A 163 18.92 -5.41 1.86
C VAL A 163 18.49 -4.92 0.48
N TYR A 164 17.90 -3.72 0.41
CA TYR A 164 17.26 -3.25 -0.82
C TYR A 164 18.26 -3.06 -1.98
N LEU A 165 19.28 -2.23 -1.78
CA LEU A 165 20.22 -1.89 -2.84
C LEU A 165 21.02 -3.12 -3.34
N PRO A 166 21.57 -3.99 -2.47
CA PRO A 166 22.23 -5.21 -2.90
C PRO A 166 21.30 -6.21 -3.58
N TRP A 167 20.04 -6.27 -3.16
CA TRP A 167 19.05 -7.14 -3.82
C TRP A 167 18.76 -6.66 -5.25
N VAL A 168 18.54 -5.37 -5.44
CA VAL A 168 18.20 -4.77 -6.74
C VAL A 168 19.37 -4.86 -7.72
N THR A 169 20.60 -4.61 -7.26
CA THR A 169 21.80 -4.57 -8.10
C THR A 169 22.49 -5.92 -8.24
N GLY A 170 22.15 -6.87 -7.37
CA GLY A 170 22.84 -8.16 -7.27
C GLY A 170 22.38 -9.22 -8.26
N SER A 171 23.20 -10.25 -8.39
CA SER A 171 22.87 -11.47 -9.12
C SER A 171 21.73 -12.26 -8.43
N GLN A 172 21.17 -13.25 -9.11
CA GLN A 172 20.16 -14.14 -8.52
C GLN A 172 20.69 -14.82 -7.23
N SER A 173 21.95 -15.24 -7.21
CA SER A 173 22.55 -15.82 -5.99
C SER A 173 22.65 -14.81 -4.83
N THR A 174 22.92 -13.55 -5.14
CA THR A 174 22.90 -12.47 -4.14
C THR A 174 21.49 -12.25 -3.58
N ARG A 175 20.49 -12.22 -4.45
CA ARG A 175 19.07 -12.10 -4.04
C ARG A 175 18.65 -13.24 -3.12
N SER A 176 18.92 -14.49 -3.53
CA SER A 176 18.60 -15.66 -2.71
C SER A 176 19.29 -15.63 -1.34
N ARG A 177 20.57 -15.25 -1.29
CA ARG A 177 21.30 -15.12 -0.02
C ARG A 177 20.69 -14.07 0.90
N ILE A 178 20.30 -12.91 0.37
CA ILE A 178 19.66 -11.85 1.15
C ILE A 178 18.32 -12.34 1.70
N GLU A 179 17.51 -13.00 0.87
CA GLU A 179 16.20 -13.52 1.30
C GLU A 179 16.31 -14.65 2.32
N GLU A 180 17.40 -15.41 2.33
CA GLU A 180 17.69 -16.40 3.37
C GLU A 180 18.16 -15.72 4.67
N GLU A 181 19.10 -14.78 4.57
CA GLU A 181 19.71 -14.12 5.72
C GLU A 181 18.69 -13.31 6.54
N TYR A 182 17.77 -12.61 5.85
CA TYR A 182 16.77 -11.74 6.49
C TYR A 182 15.36 -12.37 6.54
N ASP A 183 15.20 -13.63 6.12
CA ASP A 183 13.92 -14.31 5.94
C ASP A 183 12.91 -13.48 5.11
N GLY A 184 13.41 -12.88 4.05
CA GLY A 184 12.68 -12.02 3.13
C GLY A 184 13.38 -10.70 2.85
N VAL A 185 12.62 -9.73 2.35
CA VAL A 185 13.15 -8.44 1.90
C VAL A 185 12.37 -7.23 2.44
N HIS A 186 11.47 -7.42 3.39
CA HIS A 186 10.71 -6.33 3.98
C HIS A 186 11.55 -5.55 4.99
N GLU A 187 11.32 -4.22 5.18
CA GLU A 187 12.09 -3.39 6.11
C GLU A 187 11.86 -3.76 7.58
N PHE A 188 10.73 -4.36 7.91
CA PHE A 188 10.48 -4.87 9.26
C PHE A 188 11.05 -6.28 9.42
N LYS A 189 11.61 -6.54 10.60
CA LYS A 189 12.10 -7.87 10.95
C LYS A 189 11.00 -8.93 10.87
N PRO A 190 11.30 -10.17 10.45
CA PRO A 190 10.31 -11.25 10.36
C PRO A 190 9.61 -11.56 11.70
N SER A 191 10.28 -11.33 12.83
CA SER A 191 9.67 -11.43 14.16
C SER A 191 8.49 -10.48 14.39
N VAL A 192 8.37 -9.42 13.59
CA VAL A 192 7.31 -8.42 13.69
C VAL A 192 6.19 -8.67 12.68
N ARG A 193 6.54 -9.07 11.44
CA ARG A 193 5.59 -9.20 10.33
C ARG A 193 5.59 -10.56 9.63
N GLY A 194 6.44 -11.52 10.06
CA GLY A 194 6.61 -12.77 9.33
C GLY A 194 7.49 -12.62 8.09
N SER A 195 7.71 -13.73 7.39
CA SER A 195 8.53 -13.78 6.18
C SER A 195 7.84 -13.07 5.01
N CYS A 196 8.63 -12.29 4.26
CA CYS A 196 8.20 -11.58 3.05
C CYS A 196 9.23 -11.79 1.94
N ARG A 197 9.25 -12.97 1.33
CA ARG A 197 10.12 -13.27 0.19
C ARG A 197 9.51 -12.75 -1.11
N THR A 198 10.35 -12.49 -2.11
CA THR A 198 9.87 -12.07 -3.42
C THR A 198 9.41 -13.25 -4.26
N LYS A 199 8.52 -12.98 -5.20
CA LYS A 199 8.13 -13.89 -6.26
C LYS A 199 7.96 -13.14 -7.58
N PRO A 200 8.11 -13.80 -8.74
CA PRO A 200 7.84 -13.17 -10.03
C PRO A 200 6.39 -12.65 -10.09
N PHE A 201 6.22 -11.48 -10.72
CA PHE A 201 4.92 -10.97 -11.07
C PHE A 201 4.51 -11.48 -12.44
N GLU A 202 3.48 -12.32 -12.51
CA GLU A 202 3.04 -13.00 -13.74
C GLU A 202 1.71 -12.47 -14.28
N GLU A 203 1.15 -11.45 -13.61
CA GLU A 203 -0.10 -10.82 -14.02
C GLU A 203 0.17 -9.58 -14.90
N GLU A 204 -0.89 -8.95 -15.39
CA GLU A 204 -0.81 -7.71 -16.13
C GLU A 204 -0.90 -6.49 -15.19
N HIS A 205 -0.01 -5.52 -15.39
CA HIS A 205 -0.09 -4.23 -14.70
C HIS A 205 -1.35 -3.43 -15.05
N PRO A 206 -1.79 -2.51 -14.18
CA PRO A 206 -2.80 -1.52 -14.54
C PRO A 206 -2.43 -0.73 -15.80
N GLU A 207 -3.45 -0.32 -16.55
CA GLU A 207 -3.30 0.32 -17.87
C GLU A 207 -2.41 1.56 -17.82
N ILE A 208 -2.56 2.39 -16.78
CA ILE A 208 -1.76 3.60 -16.59
C ILE A 208 -0.28 3.29 -16.38
N ILE A 209 0.04 2.18 -15.76
CA ILE A 209 1.42 1.71 -15.56
C ILE A 209 1.99 1.22 -16.89
N LEU A 210 1.24 0.42 -17.64
CA LEU A 210 1.66 -0.08 -18.96
C LEU A 210 1.95 1.07 -19.92
N GLN A 211 1.06 2.06 -19.98
CA GLN A 211 1.23 3.26 -20.82
C GLN A 211 2.47 4.09 -20.49
N ASN A 212 2.96 4.01 -19.26
CA ASN A 212 4.12 4.76 -18.77
C ASN A 212 5.33 3.88 -18.48
N MET A 213 5.32 2.59 -18.80
CA MET A 213 6.31 1.60 -18.35
C MET A 213 7.74 2.01 -18.72
N ASP A 214 7.99 2.43 -19.95
CA ASP A 214 9.34 2.83 -20.40
C ASP A 214 9.88 4.03 -19.62
N LYS A 215 9.01 5.02 -19.37
CA LYS A 215 9.35 6.20 -18.57
C LYS A 215 9.63 5.83 -17.11
N LEU A 216 8.83 4.93 -16.55
CA LEU A 216 8.99 4.47 -15.17
C LEU A 216 10.24 3.62 -15.01
N LYS A 217 10.53 2.70 -15.93
CA LYS A 217 11.76 1.92 -15.95
C LYS A 217 13.01 2.82 -16.11
N LYS A 218 12.94 3.80 -17.00
CA LYS A 218 14.03 4.79 -17.13
C LYS A 218 14.26 5.56 -15.82
N LYS A 219 13.20 6.05 -15.19
CA LYS A 219 13.31 6.74 -13.89
C LYS A 219 13.92 5.84 -12.81
N PHE A 220 13.53 4.57 -12.79
CA PHE A 220 14.11 3.57 -11.87
C PHE A 220 15.62 3.42 -12.09
N GLU A 221 16.06 3.23 -13.33
CA GLU A 221 17.48 3.07 -13.66
C GLU A 221 18.29 4.37 -13.38
N ASP A 222 17.73 5.52 -13.71
CA ASP A 222 18.38 6.82 -13.42
C ASP A 222 18.64 6.96 -11.91
N GLN A 223 17.64 6.68 -11.07
CA GLN A 223 17.82 6.71 -9.62
C GLN A 223 18.78 5.64 -9.09
N LEU A 224 18.76 4.44 -9.69
CA LEU A 224 19.67 3.37 -9.30
C LEU A 224 21.13 3.72 -9.58
N ASN A 225 21.37 4.39 -10.71
CA ASN A 225 22.72 4.84 -11.09
C ASN A 225 23.26 5.93 -10.13
N GLU A 226 22.40 6.78 -9.57
CA GLU A 226 22.82 7.76 -8.53
C GLU A 226 23.42 7.06 -7.31
N PHE A 227 22.87 5.88 -6.92
CA PHE A 227 23.37 5.11 -5.78
C PHE A 227 24.55 4.19 -6.09
N ARG A 228 24.86 3.94 -7.38
CA ARG A 228 26.02 3.14 -7.79
C ARG A 228 27.31 3.97 -7.88
N THR A 229 27.19 5.29 -8.01
CA THR A 229 28.33 6.21 -8.22
C THR A 229 28.87 6.79 -6.91
N HIS A 230 28.31 6.43 -5.79
CA HIS A 230 28.74 6.81 -4.44
C HIS A 230 29.08 5.59 -3.58
#